data_fd55861c6d2ff743a231d6a9ad257e73
#
_entry.id   fd55861c6d2ff743a231d6a9ad257e73
#
_cell.length_a   1.000
_cell.length_b   1.000
_cell.length_c   1.000
_cell.angle_alpha   90.00
_cell.angle_beta   90.00
_cell.angle_gamma   90.00
#
_symmetry.space_group_name_H-M   'P 1'
#
loop_
_entity.id
_entity.type
_entity.pdbx_description
1 polymer ?
#
loop_
_entity_poly.entity_id
_entity_poly.type
_entity_poly.pdbx_seq_one_letter_code
_entity_poly.pdbx_strand_id
1 'polypeptide(L)'
;RPVSDFSRARDLDALRFRASKEINEIIRELAKDDDNIYLVNTEEEFNRKSPFGIPGRELLLEHVHPTIEGHRVIANCFLEVLRQNQSCFSNKKLQIGTSEDLYNFPVLEFDSLAGEYACLQLRKGFPFYEKDLSTITPKTEVEKIAANYVRQKNWYQSMDQLYQYALNSKNEKLCLDILRVRITDNPYDLTFLGQGGEFAEIRKEYPLAIFFYTRSFRLYPTVQTAQNLVAIHLRLDQPDLALPYI
;
A
#
# COMPACT_ATOMS: atom_id res chain seq x y z
N ARG A 1 -15.99 -29.64 -14.35
CA ARG A 1 -15.59 -29.43 -15.77
C ARG A 1 -15.07 -27.98 -16.01
N PRO A 2 -15.79 -26.88 -15.68
CA PRO A 2 -15.27 -25.52 -16.01
C PRO A 2 -13.88 -25.22 -15.43
N VAL A 3 -13.63 -25.58 -14.18
CA VAL A 3 -12.33 -25.31 -13.50
C VAL A 3 -11.19 -26.04 -14.22
N SER A 4 -11.37 -27.27 -14.61
CA SER A 4 -10.38 -28.07 -15.35
C SER A 4 -10.08 -27.48 -16.73
N ASP A 5 -11.09 -26.95 -17.41
CA ASP A 5 -10.94 -26.36 -18.73
C ASP A 5 -10.20 -25.03 -18.67
N PHE A 6 -10.49 -24.18 -17.67
CA PHE A 6 -9.74 -22.94 -17.43
C PHE A 6 -8.29 -23.20 -17.01
N SER A 7 -8.05 -24.18 -16.13
CA SER A 7 -6.68 -24.55 -15.73
C SER A 7 -5.89 -25.06 -16.94
N ARG A 8 -6.50 -25.88 -17.78
CA ARG A 8 -5.87 -26.37 -19.01
C ARG A 8 -5.60 -25.26 -20.00
N ALA A 9 -6.54 -24.30 -20.17
CA ALA A 9 -6.33 -23.14 -21.03
C ALA A 9 -5.13 -22.29 -20.55
N ARG A 10 -5.01 -22.04 -19.25
CA ARG A 10 -3.85 -21.35 -18.65
C ARG A 10 -2.54 -22.08 -18.95
N ASP A 11 -2.51 -23.38 -18.75
CA ASP A 11 -1.28 -24.17 -18.87
C ASP A 11 -0.85 -24.37 -20.34
N LEU A 12 -1.79 -24.27 -21.29
CA LEU A 12 -1.56 -24.34 -22.73
C LEU A 12 -1.35 -22.96 -23.38
N ASP A 13 -1.49 -21.87 -22.63
CA ASP A 13 -1.33 -20.53 -23.17
C ASP A 13 0.11 -20.30 -23.66
N ALA A 14 0.26 -19.94 -24.94
CA ALA A 14 1.54 -19.63 -25.53
C ALA A 14 2.11 -18.28 -25.06
N LEU A 15 1.24 -17.35 -24.69
CA LEU A 15 1.57 -16.06 -24.07
C LEU A 15 1.30 -16.12 -22.56
N ARG A 16 2.22 -16.73 -21.82
CA ARG A 16 2.05 -17.00 -20.40
C ARG A 16 2.17 -15.73 -19.55
N PHE A 17 1.05 -15.11 -19.22
CA PHE A 17 1.00 -14.02 -18.23
C PHE A 17 0.93 -14.53 -16.79
N ARG A 18 0.43 -15.75 -16.56
CA ARG A 18 0.36 -16.39 -15.25
C ARG A 18 1.27 -17.60 -15.19
N ALA A 19 1.77 -17.89 -13.99
CA ALA A 19 2.51 -19.13 -13.75
C ALA A 19 1.65 -20.34 -14.09
N SER A 20 2.23 -21.31 -14.78
CA SER A 20 1.60 -22.61 -15.01
C SER A 20 1.51 -23.40 -13.71
N LYS A 21 0.68 -24.43 -13.70
CA LYS A 21 0.58 -25.34 -12.55
C LYS A 21 1.93 -25.93 -12.16
N GLU A 22 2.73 -26.31 -13.15
CA GLU A 22 4.07 -26.88 -12.97
C GLU A 22 5.02 -25.92 -12.22
N ILE A 23 5.03 -24.63 -12.56
CA ILE A 23 5.84 -23.63 -11.85
C ILE A 23 5.43 -23.54 -10.39
N ASN A 24 4.13 -23.49 -10.10
CA ASN A 24 3.63 -23.44 -8.73
C ASN A 24 3.93 -24.73 -7.95
N GLU A 25 3.96 -25.89 -8.60
CA GLU A 25 4.36 -27.16 -7.98
C GLU A 25 5.85 -27.13 -7.62
N ILE A 26 6.73 -26.66 -8.50
CA ILE A 26 8.16 -26.49 -8.21
C ILE A 26 8.38 -25.56 -7.01
N ILE A 27 7.68 -24.43 -6.94
CA ILE A 27 7.75 -23.51 -5.79
C ILE A 27 7.38 -24.20 -4.48
N ARG A 28 6.32 -25.03 -4.50
CA ARG A 28 5.89 -25.80 -3.32
C ARG A 28 6.88 -26.88 -2.91
N GLU A 29 7.50 -27.54 -3.88
CA GLU A 29 8.54 -28.54 -3.63
C GLU A 29 9.77 -27.90 -3.00
N LEU A 30 10.29 -26.80 -3.57
CA LEU A 30 11.41 -26.05 -3.00
C LEU A 30 11.17 -25.63 -1.55
N ALA A 31 9.94 -25.23 -1.22
CA ALA A 31 9.60 -24.84 0.15
C ALA A 31 9.49 -26.03 1.12
N LYS A 32 9.39 -27.29 0.62
CA LYS A 32 9.38 -28.49 1.47
C LYS A 32 10.79 -28.98 1.77
N ASP A 33 11.73 -28.69 0.88
CA ASP A 33 13.08 -29.23 0.94
C ASP A 33 14.03 -28.42 1.83
N ASP A 34 13.61 -27.22 2.30
CA ASP A 34 14.42 -26.34 3.15
C ASP A 34 13.56 -25.71 4.25
N ASP A 35 13.88 -26.03 5.50
CA ASP A 35 13.20 -25.52 6.70
C ASP A 35 13.32 -23.98 6.89
N ASN A 36 14.19 -23.32 6.14
CA ASN A 36 14.35 -21.87 6.15
C ASN A 36 13.49 -21.17 5.08
N ILE A 37 12.76 -21.92 4.25
CA ILE A 37 11.87 -21.39 3.22
C ILE A 37 10.42 -21.50 3.69
N TYR A 38 9.74 -20.36 3.76
CA TYR A 38 8.34 -20.29 4.17
C TYR A 38 7.47 -20.03 2.95
N LEU A 39 6.61 -20.99 2.61
CA LEU A 39 5.67 -20.84 1.50
C LEU A 39 4.52 -19.88 1.84
N VAL A 40 4.33 -18.85 1.03
CA VAL A 40 3.13 -18.01 1.04
C VAL A 40 2.20 -18.44 -0.09
N ASN A 41 1.21 -19.30 0.22
CA ASN A 41 0.34 -19.89 -0.80
C ASN A 41 -0.80 -18.96 -1.22
N THR A 42 -0.47 -17.91 -1.98
CA THR A 42 -1.43 -16.93 -2.47
C THR A 42 -2.38 -17.51 -3.52
N GLU A 43 -1.95 -18.49 -4.33
CA GLU A 43 -2.80 -19.16 -5.33
C GLU A 43 -4.01 -19.82 -4.68
N GLU A 44 -3.79 -20.58 -3.61
CA GLU A 44 -4.86 -21.28 -2.90
C GLU A 44 -5.86 -20.29 -2.29
N GLU A 45 -5.38 -19.20 -1.70
CA GLU A 45 -6.24 -18.20 -1.09
C GLU A 45 -7.04 -17.42 -2.14
N PHE A 46 -6.45 -17.10 -3.29
CA PHE A 46 -7.17 -16.52 -4.43
C PHE A 46 -8.27 -17.45 -4.92
N ASN A 47 -7.97 -18.73 -5.11
CA ASN A 47 -8.96 -19.72 -5.52
C ASN A 47 -10.08 -19.85 -4.48
N ARG A 48 -9.75 -19.87 -3.17
CA ARG A 48 -10.73 -19.99 -2.09
C ARG A 48 -11.69 -18.80 -2.01
N LYS A 49 -11.19 -17.59 -2.29
CA LYS A 49 -11.99 -16.35 -2.26
C LYS A 49 -12.74 -16.08 -3.55
N SER A 50 -12.42 -16.78 -4.62
CA SER A 50 -13.04 -16.55 -5.92
C SER A 50 -14.24 -17.43 -6.17
N PRO A 51 -15.27 -16.94 -6.88
CA PRO A 51 -16.41 -17.76 -7.30
C PRO A 51 -15.94 -19.00 -8.07
N PHE A 52 -16.46 -20.15 -7.68
CA PHE A 52 -16.11 -21.44 -8.29
C PHE A 52 -14.62 -21.80 -8.28
N GLY A 53 -13.81 -21.16 -7.44
CA GLY A 53 -12.37 -21.38 -7.36
C GLY A 53 -11.57 -20.82 -8.55
N ILE A 54 -12.10 -19.85 -9.25
CA ILE A 54 -11.48 -19.25 -10.43
C ILE A 54 -11.34 -17.75 -10.19
N PRO A 55 -10.10 -17.23 -9.95
CA PRO A 55 -9.87 -15.80 -9.77
C PRO A 55 -10.27 -14.98 -11.00
N GLY A 56 -11.16 -14.03 -10.79
CA GLY A 56 -11.68 -13.13 -11.79
C GLY A 56 -11.52 -11.66 -11.42
N ARG A 57 -12.44 -10.81 -11.90
CA ARG A 57 -12.39 -9.36 -11.74
C ARG A 57 -12.54 -8.88 -10.30
N GLU A 58 -13.02 -9.73 -9.40
CA GLU A 58 -13.10 -9.44 -7.96
C GLU A 58 -11.72 -9.33 -7.30
N LEU A 59 -10.70 -10.05 -7.80
CA LEU A 59 -9.35 -10.05 -7.27
C LEU A 59 -8.28 -9.57 -8.26
N LEU A 60 -8.58 -9.54 -9.57
CA LEU A 60 -7.64 -9.17 -10.63
C LEU A 60 -8.25 -8.10 -11.55
N LEU A 61 -7.49 -7.04 -11.83
CA LEU A 61 -7.89 -5.99 -12.78
C LEU A 61 -7.94 -6.50 -14.22
N GLU A 62 -6.96 -7.34 -14.55
CA GLU A 62 -6.85 -8.08 -15.80
C GLU A 62 -6.20 -9.45 -15.52
N HIS A 63 -5.22 -9.91 -16.27
CA HIS A 63 -4.71 -11.30 -16.07
C HIS A 63 -3.80 -11.45 -14.86
N VAL A 64 -3.03 -10.42 -14.44
CA VAL A 64 -1.99 -10.55 -13.43
C VAL A 64 -1.97 -9.44 -12.38
N HIS A 65 -2.52 -8.26 -12.66
CA HIS A 65 -2.50 -7.16 -11.71
C HIS A 65 -3.66 -7.28 -10.72
N PRO A 66 -3.38 -7.40 -9.42
CA PRO A 66 -4.43 -7.51 -8.42
C PRO A 66 -5.27 -6.24 -8.30
N THR A 67 -6.53 -6.40 -7.96
CA THR A 67 -7.36 -5.31 -7.42
C THR A 67 -6.86 -4.92 -6.03
N ILE A 68 -7.42 -3.86 -5.44
CA ILE A 68 -7.14 -3.50 -4.04
C ILE A 68 -7.45 -4.69 -3.11
N GLU A 69 -8.56 -5.39 -3.34
CA GLU A 69 -8.90 -6.58 -2.56
C GLU A 69 -7.91 -7.72 -2.81
N GLY A 70 -7.48 -7.92 -4.06
CA GLY A 70 -6.43 -8.87 -4.39
C GLY A 70 -5.12 -8.58 -3.64
N HIS A 71 -4.69 -7.31 -3.57
CA HIS A 71 -3.53 -6.89 -2.79
C HIS A 71 -3.70 -7.17 -1.29
N ARG A 72 -4.90 -6.93 -0.73
CA ARG A 72 -5.19 -7.25 0.68
C ARG A 72 -5.11 -8.75 0.95
N VAL A 73 -5.60 -9.57 0.04
CA VAL A 73 -5.48 -11.04 0.14
C VAL A 73 -4.02 -11.45 0.16
N ILE A 74 -3.20 -10.93 -0.76
CA ILE A 74 -1.77 -11.22 -0.80
C ILE A 74 -1.11 -10.79 0.52
N ALA A 75 -1.32 -9.55 0.95
CA ALA A 75 -0.74 -9.03 2.19
C ALA A 75 -1.14 -9.86 3.42
N ASN A 76 -2.40 -10.31 3.48
CA ASN A 76 -2.86 -11.16 4.57
C ASN A 76 -2.19 -12.54 4.57
N CYS A 77 -1.96 -13.13 3.40
CA CYS A 77 -1.22 -14.39 3.30
C CYS A 77 0.22 -14.24 3.87
N PHE A 78 0.92 -13.16 3.51
CA PHE A 78 2.24 -12.88 4.08
C PHE A 78 2.18 -12.64 5.58
N LEU A 79 1.20 -11.87 6.06
CA LEU A 79 1.01 -11.57 7.47
C LEU A 79 0.81 -12.85 8.31
N GLU A 80 0.01 -13.79 7.82
CA GLU A 80 -0.23 -15.06 8.52
C GLU A 80 1.04 -15.92 8.60
N VAL A 81 1.81 -16.02 7.51
CA VAL A 81 3.09 -16.75 7.52
C VAL A 81 4.08 -16.10 8.49
N LEU A 82 4.19 -14.76 8.52
CA LEU A 82 5.04 -14.04 9.46
C LEU A 82 4.63 -14.28 10.91
N ARG A 83 3.32 -14.32 11.19
CA ARG A 83 2.79 -14.61 12.54
C ARG A 83 3.11 -16.01 13.03
N GLN A 84 2.96 -16.99 12.13
CA GLN A 84 3.23 -18.40 12.46
C GLN A 84 4.72 -18.64 12.73
N ASN A 85 5.61 -17.84 12.13
CA ASN A 85 7.05 -18.00 12.16
C ASN A 85 7.80 -16.86 12.88
N GLN A 86 7.14 -16.17 13.82
CA GLN A 86 7.71 -15.00 14.53
C GLN A 86 9.08 -15.26 15.16
N SER A 87 9.30 -16.45 15.70
CA SER A 87 10.55 -16.84 16.34
C SER A 87 11.76 -16.86 15.39
N CYS A 88 11.52 -17.02 14.09
CA CYS A 88 12.57 -17.09 13.07
C CYS A 88 13.07 -15.69 12.64
N PHE A 89 12.28 -14.64 12.85
CA PHE A 89 12.61 -13.31 12.34
C PHE A 89 13.21 -12.37 13.38
N SER A 90 13.13 -12.66 14.66
CA SER A 90 13.69 -11.78 15.71
C SER A 90 13.68 -12.43 17.09
N ASN A 91 14.73 -12.18 17.87
CA ASN A 91 14.75 -12.45 19.31
C ASN A 91 13.87 -11.45 20.12
N LYS A 92 13.28 -10.45 19.47
CA LYS A 92 12.33 -9.50 20.05
C LYS A 92 10.93 -9.82 19.55
N LYS A 93 9.93 -9.77 20.43
CA LYS A 93 8.51 -9.85 20.00
C LYS A 93 8.22 -8.73 19.01
N LEU A 94 8.18 -9.07 17.74
CA LEU A 94 7.69 -8.16 16.70
C LEU A 94 6.19 -7.92 16.93
N GLN A 95 5.79 -6.66 17.01
CA GLN A 95 4.38 -6.31 16.94
C GLN A 95 3.97 -6.38 15.46
N ILE A 96 3.52 -7.56 15.05
CA ILE A 96 2.98 -7.76 13.70
C ILE A 96 1.53 -7.26 13.72
N GLY A 97 1.20 -6.36 12.80
CA GLY A 97 -0.14 -5.82 12.62
C GLY A 97 -1.23 -6.90 12.45
N THR A 98 -2.47 -6.50 12.46
CA THR A 98 -3.62 -7.42 12.31
C THR A 98 -4.18 -7.36 10.89
N SER A 99 -4.99 -8.36 10.51
CA SER A 99 -5.75 -8.30 9.25
C SER A 99 -6.64 -7.05 9.21
N GLU A 100 -7.17 -6.61 10.36
CA GLU A 100 -7.96 -5.39 10.48
C GLU A 100 -7.13 -4.15 10.14
N ASP A 101 -5.86 -4.09 10.49
CA ASP A 101 -4.95 -2.99 10.13
C ASP A 101 -4.80 -2.87 8.62
N LEU A 102 -4.80 -4.00 7.88
CA LEU A 102 -4.75 -4.01 6.41
C LEU A 102 -6.01 -3.42 5.79
N TYR A 103 -7.19 -3.71 6.37
CA TYR A 103 -8.45 -3.15 5.88
C TYR A 103 -8.63 -1.68 6.27
N ASN A 104 -8.05 -1.25 7.38
CA ASN A 104 -8.06 0.13 7.85
C ASN A 104 -6.97 0.99 7.20
N PHE A 105 -6.06 0.39 6.41
CA PHE A 105 -5.08 1.16 5.66
C PHE A 105 -5.78 1.99 4.57
N PRO A 106 -5.50 3.30 4.49
CA PRO A 106 -6.19 4.15 3.53
C PRO A 106 -5.81 3.79 2.09
N VAL A 107 -6.83 3.66 1.25
CA VAL A 107 -6.69 3.58 -0.20
C VAL A 107 -7.21 4.90 -0.75
N LEU A 108 -6.33 5.63 -1.42
CA LEU A 108 -6.70 6.92 -1.99
C LEU A 108 -7.50 6.71 -3.29
N GLU A 109 -8.47 7.59 -3.55
CA GLU A 109 -9.16 7.65 -4.85
C GLU A 109 -8.16 7.75 -6.00
N PHE A 110 -7.07 8.49 -5.78
CA PHE A 110 -5.94 8.59 -6.69
C PHE A 110 -5.39 7.24 -7.11
N ASP A 111 -5.18 6.31 -6.18
CA ASP A 111 -4.60 4.99 -6.46
C ASP A 111 -5.52 4.16 -7.35
N SER A 112 -6.83 4.20 -7.08
CA SER A 112 -7.85 3.52 -7.89
C SER A 112 -7.89 4.06 -9.31
N LEU A 113 -7.91 5.38 -9.47
CA LEU A 113 -7.91 6.06 -10.76
C LEU A 113 -6.62 5.81 -11.54
N ALA A 114 -5.47 5.88 -10.87
CA ALA A 114 -4.17 5.62 -11.49
C ALA A 114 -4.09 4.18 -12.00
N GLY A 115 -4.58 3.21 -11.21
CA GLY A 115 -4.68 1.81 -11.62
C GLY A 115 -5.59 1.62 -12.84
N GLU A 116 -6.80 2.22 -12.82
CA GLU A 116 -7.73 2.17 -13.93
C GLU A 116 -7.14 2.77 -15.21
N TYR A 117 -6.52 3.95 -15.11
CA TYR A 117 -5.92 4.63 -16.25
C TYR A 117 -4.71 3.87 -16.81
N ALA A 118 -3.90 3.25 -15.95
CA ALA A 118 -2.81 2.39 -16.37
C ALA A 118 -3.34 1.14 -17.11
N CYS A 119 -4.38 0.50 -16.62
CA CYS A 119 -5.04 -0.64 -17.28
C CYS A 119 -5.61 -0.24 -18.64
N LEU A 120 -6.26 0.93 -18.77
CA LEU A 120 -6.75 1.43 -20.05
C LEU A 120 -5.62 1.65 -21.06
N GLN A 121 -4.44 2.13 -20.60
CA GLN A 121 -3.28 2.26 -21.49
C GLN A 121 -2.73 0.90 -21.93
N LEU A 122 -2.63 -0.07 -21.02
CA LEU A 122 -2.18 -1.42 -21.36
C LEU A 122 -3.11 -2.08 -22.38
N ARG A 123 -4.42 -1.96 -22.21
CA ARG A 123 -5.42 -2.54 -23.11
C ARG A 123 -5.40 -1.94 -24.54
N LYS A 124 -4.86 -0.72 -24.72
CA LYS A 124 -4.64 -0.11 -26.04
C LYS A 124 -3.41 -0.68 -26.76
N GLY A 125 -2.45 -1.26 -26.04
CA GLY A 125 -1.21 -1.80 -26.55
C GLY A 125 -1.24 -3.32 -26.77
N PHE A 126 -0.06 -3.84 -27.15
CA PHE A 126 0.16 -5.29 -27.27
C PHE A 126 -0.07 -5.98 -25.90
N PRO A 127 -0.74 -7.13 -25.86
CA PRO A 127 -1.31 -7.92 -26.95
C PRO A 127 -2.77 -7.62 -27.29
N PHE A 128 -3.42 -6.68 -26.58
CA PHE A 128 -4.87 -6.48 -26.59
C PHE A 128 -5.37 -5.71 -27.81
N TYR A 129 -4.74 -4.56 -28.12
CA TYR A 129 -5.11 -3.66 -29.21
C TYR A 129 -6.61 -3.32 -29.25
N GLU A 130 -7.24 -3.13 -28.08
CA GLU A 130 -8.67 -2.80 -28.00
C GLU A 130 -8.93 -1.41 -28.62
N LYS A 131 -9.80 -1.37 -29.65
CA LYS A 131 -10.08 -0.17 -30.43
C LYS A 131 -11.11 0.76 -29.81
N ASP A 132 -12.07 0.21 -29.07
CA ASP A 132 -13.24 0.93 -28.54
C ASP A 132 -13.09 1.39 -27.09
N LEU A 133 -11.85 1.54 -26.61
CA LEU A 133 -11.61 2.02 -25.26
C LEU A 133 -11.86 3.52 -25.13
N SER A 134 -12.59 3.89 -24.08
CA SER A 134 -12.85 5.29 -23.72
C SER A 134 -11.55 6.08 -23.59
N THR A 135 -11.54 7.31 -24.10
CA THR A 135 -10.45 8.24 -23.85
C THR A 135 -10.55 8.79 -22.44
N ILE A 136 -9.44 8.76 -21.69
CA ILE A 136 -9.37 9.36 -20.37
C ILE A 136 -9.55 10.87 -20.51
N THR A 137 -10.67 11.39 -20.01
CA THR A 137 -10.98 12.82 -19.98
C THR A 137 -11.15 13.24 -18.51
N PRO A 138 -10.06 13.64 -17.82
CA PRO A 138 -10.12 14.00 -16.41
C PRO A 138 -11.00 15.22 -16.17
N LYS A 139 -11.95 15.14 -15.26
CA LYS A 139 -12.89 16.22 -14.88
C LYS A 139 -12.50 16.84 -13.54
N THR A 140 -12.18 16.00 -12.55
CA THR A 140 -11.79 16.43 -11.22
C THR A 140 -10.28 16.67 -11.12
N GLU A 141 -9.84 17.37 -10.07
CA GLU A 141 -8.41 17.59 -9.84
C GLU A 141 -7.68 16.27 -9.52
N VAL A 142 -8.30 15.37 -8.75
CA VAL A 142 -7.75 14.04 -8.45
C VAL A 142 -7.57 13.22 -9.73
N GLU A 143 -8.56 13.23 -10.63
CA GLU A 143 -8.45 12.58 -11.95
C GLU A 143 -7.31 13.13 -12.79
N LYS A 144 -7.09 14.47 -12.78
CA LYS A 144 -5.97 15.11 -13.50
C LYS A 144 -4.63 14.68 -12.94
N ILE A 145 -4.49 14.66 -11.61
CA ILE A 145 -3.27 14.22 -10.93
C ILE A 145 -3.00 12.75 -11.27
N ALA A 146 -4.01 11.87 -11.22
CA ALA A 146 -3.88 10.46 -11.56
C ALA A 146 -3.49 10.25 -13.05
N ALA A 147 -4.12 10.98 -13.97
CA ALA A 147 -3.78 10.91 -15.40
C ALA A 147 -2.35 11.39 -15.68
N ASN A 148 -1.89 12.44 -15.00
CA ASN A 148 -0.51 12.93 -15.10
C ASN A 148 0.47 11.91 -14.53
N TYR A 149 0.17 11.31 -13.39
CA TYR A 149 0.99 10.23 -12.82
C TYR A 149 1.19 9.08 -13.81
N VAL A 150 0.13 8.61 -14.43
CA VAL A 150 0.22 7.49 -15.39
C VAL A 150 1.11 7.82 -16.59
N ARG A 151 1.19 9.09 -16.99
CA ARG A 151 2.08 9.58 -18.07
C ARG A 151 3.52 9.75 -17.61
N GLN A 152 3.75 10.37 -16.45
CA GLN A 152 5.07 10.81 -15.99
C GLN A 152 5.74 9.83 -15.03
N LYS A 153 4.96 8.94 -14.39
CA LYS A 153 5.41 7.97 -13.38
C LYS A 153 6.12 8.61 -12.16
N ASN A 154 5.78 9.85 -11.83
CA ASN A 154 6.32 10.55 -10.66
C ASN A 154 5.32 10.53 -9.50
N TRP A 155 5.41 9.49 -8.68
CA TRP A 155 4.51 9.28 -7.54
C TRP A 155 4.65 10.37 -6.47
N TYR A 156 5.88 10.74 -6.11
CA TYR A 156 6.12 11.75 -5.07
C TYR A 156 5.53 13.11 -5.44
N GLN A 157 5.74 13.56 -6.67
CA GLN A 157 5.15 14.79 -7.16
C GLN A 157 3.62 14.74 -7.16
N SER A 158 3.05 13.59 -7.51
CA SER A 158 1.60 13.40 -7.49
C SER A 158 1.04 13.46 -6.07
N MET A 159 1.74 12.87 -5.09
CA MET A 159 1.37 12.96 -3.68
C MET A 159 1.46 14.39 -3.14
N ASP A 160 2.49 15.15 -3.52
CA ASP A 160 2.60 16.56 -3.14
C ASP A 160 1.44 17.39 -3.70
N GLN A 161 1.11 17.21 -4.98
CA GLN A 161 -0.04 17.88 -5.61
C GLN A 161 -1.36 17.51 -4.93
N LEU A 162 -1.55 16.22 -4.62
CA LEU A 162 -2.75 15.74 -3.95
C LEU A 162 -2.87 16.29 -2.53
N TYR A 163 -1.76 16.38 -1.81
CA TYR A 163 -1.72 16.97 -0.46
C TYR A 163 -2.05 18.47 -0.49
N GLN A 164 -1.49 19.24 -1.44
CA GLN A 164 -1.84 20.64 -1.62
C GLN A 164 -3.32 20.83 -1.99
N TYR A 165 -3.84 19.97 -2.85
CA TYR A 165 -5.27 19.96 -3.16
C TYR A 165 -6.13 19.69 -1.91
N ALA A 166 -5.74 18.72 -1.08
CA ALA A 166 -6.45 18.37 0.15
C ALA A 166 -6.43 19.54 1.16
N LEU A 167 -5.30 20.22 1.31
CA LEU A 167 -5.18 21.41 2.16
C LEU A 167 -6.08 22.55 1.66
N ASN A 168 -6.02 22.88 0.37
CA ASN A 168 -6.80 23.96 -0.25
C ASN A 168 -8.30 23.70 -0.19
N SER A 169 -8.72 22.45 -0.33
CA SER A 169 -10.12 22.01 -0.22
C SER A 169 -10.59 21.80 1.22
N LYS A 170 -9.69 21.98 2.21
CA LYS A 170 -9.94 21.71 3.63
C LYS A 170 -10.42 20.29 3.90
N ASN A 171 -9.99 19.33 3.08
CA ASN A 171 -10.30 17.92 3.24
C ASN A 171 -9.31 17.25 4.21
N GLU A 172 -9.60 17.38 5.50
CA GLU A 172 -8.74 16.89 6.59
C GLU A 172 -8.52 15.40 6.53
N LYS A 173 -9.55 14.63 6.21
CA LYS A 173 -9.45 13.18 6.08
C LYS A 173 -8.44 12.81 4.98
N LEU A 174 -8.55 13.45 3.82
CA LEU A 174 -7.63 13.21 2.72
C LEU A 174 -6.19 13.58 3.08
N CYS A 175 -5.98 14.69 3.80
CA CYS A 175 -4.63 15.03 4.30
C CYS A 175 -4.04 13.94 5.18
N LEU A 176 -4.81 13.43 6.17
CA LEU A 176 -4.36 12.34 7.05
C LEU A 176 -4.08 11.05 6.28
N ASP A 177 -4.95 10.69 5.35
CA ASP A 177 -4.80 9.49 4.55
C ASP A 177 -3.54 9.56 3.68
N ILE A 178 -3.27 10.71 3.05
CA ILE A 178 -2.02 10.93 2.28
C ILE A 178 -0.79 10.83 3.17
N LEU A 179 -0.82 11.45 4.36
CA LEU A 179 0.28 11.38 5.32
C LEU A 179 0.57 9.94 5.75
N ARG A 180 -0.47 9.14 6.00
CA ARG A 180 -0.33 7.71 6.33
C ARG A 180 0.28 6.91 5.18
N VAL A 181 -0.21 7.10 3.97
CA VAL A 181 0.32 6.43 2.76
C VAL A 181 1.79 6.79 2.56
N ARG A 182 2.14 8.08 2.60
CA ARG A 182 3.52 8.54 2.40
C ARG A 182 4.51 8.00 3.43
N ILE A 183 4.12 7.96 4.71
CA ILE A 183 4.98 7.42 5.77
C ILE A 183 5.19 5.93 5.63
N THR A 184 4.19 5.21 5.12
CA THR A 184 4.32 3.77 4.90
C THR A 184 5.24 3.47 3.72
N ASP A 185 5.16 4.28 2.65
CA ASP A 185 6.03 4.15 1.48
C ASP A 185 7.48 4.54 1.80
N ASN A 186 7.67 5.72 2.39
CA ASN A 186 8.98 6.19 2.80
C ASN A 186 8.98 6.70 4.25
N PRO A 187 9.24 5.81 5.22
CA PRO A 187 9.26 6.17 6.64
C PRO A 187 10.41 7.12 7.04
N TYR A 188 11.29 7.45 6.11
CA TYR A 188 12.46 8.33 6.31
C TYR A 188 12.29 9.72 5.67
N ASP A 189 11.13 10.03 5.11
CA ASP A 189 10.84 11.32 4.48
C ASP A 189 10.63 12.41 5.54
N LEU A 190 11.70 13.14 5.86
CA LEU A 190 11.70 14.20 6.90
C LEU A 190 10.70 15.33 6.59
N THR A 191 10.49 15.65 5.32
CA THR A 191 9.55 16.69 4.90
C THR A 191 8.13 16.31 5.28
N PHE A 192 7.75 15.08 5.00
CA PHE A 192 6.41 14.56 5.33
C PHE A 192 6.22 14.34 6.82
N LEU A 193 7.25 13.91 7.53
CA LEU A 193 7.20 13.80 8.99
C LEU A 193 6.98 15.18 9.63
N GLY A 194 7.65 16.23 9.13
CA GLY A 194 7.42 17.61 9.55
C GLY A 194 5.99 18.07 9.27
N GLN A 195 5.54 17.93 8.04
CA GLN A 195 4.17 18.30 7.62
C GLN A 195 3.09 17.56 8.43
N GLY A 196 3.30 16.27 8.71
CA GLY A 196 2.38 15.48 9.53
C GLY A 196 2.31 15.96 10.97
N GLY A 197 3.47 16.34 11.54
CA GLY A 197 3.55 16.92 12.88
C GLY A 197 2.82 18.24 12.99
N GLU A 198 3.08 19.17 12.06
CA GLU A 198 2.43 20.48 12.00
C GLU A 198 0.91 20.36 11.79
N PHE A 199 0.50 19.50 10.87
CA PHE A 199 -0.90 19.24 10.60
C PHE A 199 -1.65 18.75 11.84
N ALA A 200 -1.06 17.78 12.55
CA ALA A 200 -1.64 17.22 13.76
C ALA A 200 -1.62 18.23 14.93
N GLU A 201 -0.56 19.03 15.08
CA GLU A 201 -0.45 20.03 16.13
C GLU A 201 -1.49 21.15 15.98
N ILE A 202 -1.72 21.67 14.76
CA ILE A 202 -2.75 22.67 14.47
C ILE A 202 -4.14 22.18 14.90
N ARG A 203 -4.38 20.87 14.78
CA ARG A 203 -5.65 20.23 15.16
C ARG A 203 -5.72 19.80 16.62
N LYS A 204 -4.65 20.03 17.36
CA LYS A 204 -4.53 19.58 18.75
C LYS A 204 -4.59 18.05 18.90
N GLU A 205 -4.29 17.31 17.84
CA GLU A 205 -4.12 15.86 17.84
C GLU A 205 -2.71 15.52 18.34
N TYR A 206 -2.42 15.90 19.58
CA TYR A 206 -1.09 15.82 20.15
C TYR A 206 -0.45 14.42 20.11
N PRO A 207 -1.16 13.31 20.35
CA PRO A 207 -0.55 11.98 20.21
C PRO A 207 0.00 11.72 18.81
N LEU A 208 -0.71 12.16 17.78
CA LEU A 208 -0.29 12.04 16.38
C LEU A 208 0.88 12.99 16.07
N ALA A 209 0.85 14.21 16.56
CA ALA A 209 1.96 15.15 16.41
C ALA A 209 3.24 14.62 17.06
N ILE A 210 3.15 14.07 18.28
CA ILE A 210 4.27 13.41 18.98
C ILE A 210 4.82 12.25 18.14
N PHE A 211 3.96 11.42 17.58
CA PHE A 211 4.39 10.32 16.71
C PHE A 211 5.25 10.82 15.54
N PHE A 212 4.79 11.81 14.80
CA PHE A 212 5.50 12.38 13.65
C PHE A 212 6.81 13.06 14.06
N TYR A 213 6.77 13.95 15.03
CA TYR A 213 7.95 14.68 15.47
C TYR A 213 9.00 13.77 16.14
N THR A 214 8.59 12.78 16.94
CA THR A 214 9.53 11.82 17.52
C THR A 214 10.25 11.02 16.45
N ARG A 215 9.52 10.61 15.41
CA ARG A 215 10.11 9.88 14.29
C ARG A 215 11.08 10.77 13.50
N SER A 216 10.69 12.01 13.21
CA SER A 216 11.56 12.99 12.57
C SER A 216 12.83 13.25 13.39
N PHE A 217 12.69 13.45 14.70
CA PHE A 217 13.81 13.71 15.61
C PHE A 217 14.77 12.53 15.70
N ARG A 218 14.27 11.30 15.72
CA ARG A 218 15.11 10.09 15.73
C ARG A 218 15.93 9.92 14.45
N LEU A 219 15.40 10.35 13.32
CA LEU A 219 16.08 10.27 12.03
C LEU A 219 17.10 11.39 11.87
N TYR A 220 16.71 12.59 12.21
CA TYR A 220 17.55 13.79 12.12
C TYR A 220 17.18 14.80 13.22
N PRO A 221 17.90 14.79 14.35
CA PRO A 221 17.63 15.72 15.45
C PRO A 221 17.84 17.16 15.02
N THR A 222 16.78 17.98 15.14
CA THR A 222 16.85 19.44 14.95
C THR A 222 16.32 20.16 16.17
N VAL A 223 16.81 21.38 16.41
CA VAL A 223 16.31 22.24 17.48
C VAL A 223 14.82 22.47 17.34
N GLN A 224 14.33 22.69 16.11
CA GLN A 224 12.92 22.93 15.86
C GLN A 224 12.05 21.72 16.25
N THR A 225 12.46 20.51 15.88
CA THR A 225 11.70 19.28 16.20
C THR A 225 11.72 19.04 17.72
N ALA A 226 12.86 19.29 18.37
CA ALA A 226 12.98 19.20 19.83
C ALA A 226 12.04 20.19 20.53
N GLN A 227 12.04 21.45 20.12
CA GLN A 227 11.16 22.49 20.66
C GLN A 227 9.67 22.11 20.49
N ASN A 228 9.27 21.60 19.34
CA ASN A 228 7.90 21.15 19.10
C ASN A 228 7.51 20.03 20.08
N LEU A 229 8.38 19.03 20.28
CA LEU A 229 8.13 17.93 21.22
C LEU A 229 8.04 18.42 22.67
N VAL A 230 8.99 19.29 23.09
CA VAL A 230 8.96 19.90 24.44
C VAL A 230 7.65 20.67 24.64
N ALA A 231 7.30 21.54 23.69
CA ALA A 231 6.09 22.35 23.79
C ALA A 231 4.81 21.48 23.90
N ILE A 232 4.72 20.40 23.14
CA ILE A 232 3.55 19.51 23.19
C ILE A 232 3.51 18.75 24.51
N HIS A 233 4.62 18.19 24.97
CA HIS A 233 4.65 17.46 26.26
C HIS A 233 4.32 18.38 27.44
N LEU A 234 4.81 19.63 27.44
CA LEU A 234 4.44 20.60 28.46
C LEU A 234 2.96 20.99 28.40
N ARG A 235 2.37 21.14 27.21
CA ARG A 235 0.91 21.37 27.05
C ARG A 235 0.06 20.23 27.56
N LEU A 236 0.59 18.99 27.56
CA LEU A 236 -0.06 17.79 28.06
C LEU A 236 0.21 17.52 29.57
N ASP A 237 0.90 18.46 30.26
CA ASP A 237 1.35 18.29 31.64
C ASP A 237 2.24 17.04 31.84
N GLN A 238 3.14 16.81 30.90
CA GLN A 238 4.07 15.66 30.86
C GLN A 238 5.54 16.14 30.83
N PRO A 239 6.02 16.89 31.85
CA PRO A 239 7.37 17.48 31.83
C PRO A 239 8.48 16.42 31.77
N ASP A 240 8.29 15.25 32.39
CA ASP A 240 9.27 14.16 32.37
C ASP A 240 9.52 13.62 30.96
N LEU A 241 8.50 13.61 30.11
CA LEU A 241 8.61 13.19 28.70
C LEU A 241 9.23 14.26 27.80
N ALA A 242 9.31 15.51 28.27
CA ALA A 242 9.98 16.59 27.55
C ALA A 242 11.51 16.56 27.75
N LEU A 243 12.01 16.04 28.89
CA LEU A 243 13.43 16.05 29.26
C LEU A 243 14.39 15.50 28.17
N PRO A 244 14.05 14.39 27.45
CA PRO A 244 14.95 13.87 26.42
C PRO A 244 15.17 14.79 25.23
N TYR A 245 14.41 15.87 25.11
CA TYR A 245 14.44 16.81 23.98
C TYR A 245 14.99 18.21 24.34
N ILE A 246 15.41 18.42 25.59
CA ILE A 246 16.06 19.62 26.09
C ILE A 246 17.58 19.49 25.97
#